data_7be4d6ddb8656b932ec47c20ed2c68e1
#
_entry.id   7be4d6ddb8656b932ec47c20ed2c68e1
#
_cell.length_a   1.000
_cell.length_b   1.000
_cell.length_c   1.000
_cell.angle_alpha   90.00
_cell.angle_beta   90.00
_cell.angle_gamma   90.00
#
_symmetry.space_group_name_H-M   'P 1'
#
loop_
_entity.id
_entity.type
_entity.pdbx_description
1 polymer ?
#
loop_
_entity_poly.entity_id
_entity_poly.type
_entity_poly.pdbx_seq_one_letter_code
_entity_poly.pdbx_strand_id
1 'polypeptide(L)'
;MMPQLLEKAGTGATGSITGLYTVLVEGDDHNEPIADTARSILDGHIVLTRKLATIGHFPSIDVLESISRVATAVVPPQQMADAREVRRLMGALRDVKELIEIGAYQTGTDALVDRARQLAPAIESFLQQPMGESTPPEESWAWLQRIVRGA
;
A
#
# COMPACT_ATOMS: atom_id res chain seq x y z
N MET A 1 15.74 20.86 -12.17
CA MET A 1 14.69 21.70 -11.55
C MET A 1 13.84 20.92 -10.53
N MET A 2 13.30 19.73 -10.85
CA MET A 2 12.51 18.93 -9.92
C MET A 2 13.26 18.47 -8.65
N PRO A 3 14.50 17.96 -8.70
CA PRO A 3 15.27 17.62 -7.49
C PRO A 3 15.40 18.80 -6.52
N GLN A 4 15.74 19.98 -7.02
CA GLN A 4 15.88 21.19 -6.21
C GLN A 4 14.57 21.64 -5.52
N LEU A 5 13.39 21.28 -6.08
CA LEU A 5 12.10 21.54 -5.45
C LEU A 5 11.84 20.55 -4.32
N LEU A 6 12.11 19.27 -4.56
CA LEU A 6 11.85 18.18 -3.61
C LEU A 6 12.79 18.25 -2.39
N GLU A 7 14.03 18.70 -2.60
CA GLU A 7 15.03 18.88 -1.53
C GLU A 7 14.73 20.05 -0.57
N LYS A 8 13.73 20.89 -0.85
CA LYS A 8 13.31 21.98 0.05
C LYS A 8 12.56 21.53 1.28
N ALA A 9 11.94 20.34 1.24
CA ALA A 9 11.37 19.69 2.39
C ALA A 9 12.42 18.84 3.11
N GLY A 10 12.26 18.63 4.39
CA GLY A 10 13.17 17.80 5.18
C GLY A 10 13.49 18.41 6.54
N THR A 11 14.50 17.86 7.19
CA THR A 11 14.93 18.24 8.53
C THR A 11 16.00 19.33 8.48
N GLY A 12 15.75 20.45 9.16
CA GLY A 12 16.71 21.54 9.35
C GLY A 12 17.33 21.54 10.74
N ALA A 13 18.15 22.55 11.04
CA ALA A 13 18.80 22.69 12.35
C ALA A 13 17.82 22.94 13.51
N THR A 14 16.68 23.56 13.24
CA THR A 14 15.69 23.99 14.27
C THR A 14 14.29 23.45 14.05
N GLY A 15 14.10 22.53 13.10
CA GLY A 15 12.77 21.97 12.81
C GLY A 15 12.76 21.13 11.53
N SER A 16 11.56 20.73 11.11
CA SER A 16 11.39 19.94 9.90
C SER A 16 10.18 20.42 9.09
N ILE A 17 10.24 20.20 7.77
CA ILE A 17 9.15 20.45 6.83
C ILE A 17 8.82 19.11 6.18
N THR A 18 7.59 18.64 6.39
CA THR A 18 7.07 17.47 5.66
C THR A 18 6.47 17.94 4.34
N GLY A 19 6.98 17.44 3.22
CA GLY A 19 6.46 17.71 1.89
C GLY A 19 5.56 16.56 1.40
N LEU A 20 4.34 16.88 0.95
CA LEU A 20 3.46 15.97 0.25
C LEU A 20 3.29 16.48 -1.19
N TYR A 21 3.83 15.74 -2.15
CA TYR A 21 3.84 16.14 -3.55
C TYR A 21 2.93 15.24 -4.37
N THR A 22 2.08 15.82 -5.19
CA THR A 22 1.29 15.08 -6.16
C THR A 22 1.94 15.15 -7.53
N VAL A 23 2.22 13.99 -8.11
CA VAL A 23 2.77 13.86 -9.46
C VAL A 23 1.72 13.18 -10.33
N LEU A 24 1.32 13.85 -11.41
CA LEU A 24 0.46 13.26 -12.42
C LEU A 24 1.28 12.44 -13.38
N VAL A 25 0.79 11.25 -13.71
CA VAL A 25 1.42 10.30 -14.63
C VAL A 25 0.48 10.10 -15.83
N GLU A 26 0.99 10.28 -17.04
CA GLU A 26 0.19 10.07 -18.24
C GLU A 26 0.01 8.56 -18.53
N GLY A 27 -1.22 8.17 -18.87
CA GLY A 27 -1.52 6.81 -19.32
C GLY A 27 -1.28 5.70 -18.28
N ASP A 28 -1.24 6.03 -16.98
CA ASP A 28 -0.87 5.12 -15.90
C ASP A 28 0.55 4.53 -16.07
N ASP A 29 1.44 5.20 -16.83
CA ASP A 29 2.84 4.81 -17.00
C ASP A 29 3.69 5.30 -15.83
N HIS A 30 3.74 4.51 -14.77
CA HIS A 30 4.58 4.78 -13.60
C HIS A 30 6.09 4.72 -13.88
N ASN A 31 6.52 4.33 -15.07
CA ASN A 31 7.92 4.31 -15.50
C ASN A 31 8.32 5.59 -16.26
N GLU A 32 7.41 6.55 -16.36
CA GLU A 32 7.73 7.86 -16.93
C GLU A 32 8.92 8.49 -16.21
N PRO A 33 9.88 9.14 -16.91
CA PRO A 33 11.11 9.69 -16.32
C PRO A 33 10.87 10.65 -15.15
N ILE A 34 9.75 11.39 -15.17
CA ILE A 34 9.39 12.32 -14.09
C ILE A 34 9.00 11.56 -12.83
N ALA A 35 8.14 10.54 -12.95
CA ALA A 35 7.72 9.70 -11.83
C ALA A 35 8.89 8.90 -11.26
N ASP A 36 9.76 8.37 -12.10
CA ASP A 36 10.95 7.64 -11.67
C ASP A 36 11.96 8.53 -10.96
N THR A 37 12.20 9.75 -11.46
CA THR A 37 13.03 10.76 -10.79
C THR A 37 12.47 11.12 -9.41
N ALA A 38 11.15 11.35 -9.31
CA ALA A 38 10.51 11.65 -8.02
C ALA A 38 10.70 10.50 -7.02
N ARG A 39 10.42 9.26 -7.45
CA ARG A 39 10.58 8.06 -6.63
C ARG A 39 12.01 7.85 -6.15
N SER A 40 13.01 8.21 -6.94
CA SER A 40 14.43 8.05 -6.57
C SER A 40 14.85 9.00 -5.44
N ILE A 41 14.22 10.17 -5.33
CA ILE A 41 14.58 11.24 -4.38
C ILE A 41 13.75 11.17 -3.10
N LEU A 42 12.45 10.85 -3.22
CA LEU A 42 11.51 10.88 -2.10
C LEU A 42 11.67 9.69 -1.14
N ASP A 43 11.36 9.91 0.14
CA ASP A 43 11.40 8.88 1.19
C ASP A 43 10.29 7.83 1.07
N GLY A 44 9.40 8.00 0.14
CA GLY A 44 8.33 7.07 -0.19
C GLY A 44 7.37 7.64 -1.22
N HIS A 45 6.47 6.78 -1.70
CA HIS A 45 5.42 7.19 -2.62
C HIS A 45 4.16 6.35 -2.39
N ILE A 46 3.02 6.96 -2.64
CA ILE A 46 1.70 6.34 -2.62
C ILE A 46 1.19 6.31 -4.06
N VAL A 47 0.93 5.12 -4.58
CA VAL A 47 0.43 4.92 -5.93
C VAL A 47 -1.09 4.87 -5.92
N LEU A 48 -1.72 5.75 -6.69
CA LEU A 48 -3.16 5.72 -6.95
C LEU A 48 -3.41 5.09 -8.32
N THR A 49 -4.34 4.14 -8.40
CA THR A 49 -4.63 3.46 -9.66
C THR A 49 -6.07 3.68 -10.11
N ARG A 50 -6.24 3.93 -11.42
CA ARG A 50 -7.56 4.03 -12.03
C ARG A 50 -8.34 2.71 -11.95
N LYS A 51 -7.64 1.56 -11.97
CA LYS A 51 -8.25 0.23 -11.85
C LYS A 51 -9.06 0.08 -10.56
N LEU A 52 -8.51 0.52 -9.41
CA LEU A 52 -9.22 0.49 -8.13
C LEU A 52 -10.37 1.50 -8.10
N ALA A 53 -10.17 2.72 -8.62
CA ALA A 53 -11.21 3.72 -8.67
C ALA A 53 -12.41 3.27 -9.52
N THR A 54 -12.17 2.60 -10.65
CA THR A 54 -13.23 2.12 -11.57
C THR A 54 -14.14 1.08 -10.93
N ILE A 55 -13.62 0.24 -10.04
CA ILE A 55 -14.42 -0.75 -9.30
C ILE A 55 -15.00 -0.23 -8.00
N GLY A 56 -14.85 1.08 -7.71
CA GLY A 56 -15.39 1.71 -6.51
C GLY A 56 -14.57 1.47 -5.25
N HIS A 57 -13.33 1.00 -5.37
CA HIS A 57 -12.41 0.85 -4.23
C HIS A 57 -11.77 2.20 -3.89
N PHE A 58 -12.19 2.80 -2.78
CA PHE A 58 -11.67 4.08 -2.31
C PHE A 58 -11.16 3.99 -0.87
N PRO A 59 -10.00 4.63 -0.55
CA PRO A 59 -9.12 5.33 -1.48
C PRO A 59 -8.50 4.36 -2.51
N SER A 60 -8.26 4.84 -3.74
CA SER A 60 -7.75 4.02 -4.85
C SER A 60 -6.25 3.74 -4.78
N ILE A 61 -5.75 3.42 -3.58
CA ILE A 61 -4.33 3.22 -3.26
C ILE A 61 -3.93 1.78 -3.59
N ASP A 62 -2.94 1.63 -4.47
CA ASP A 62 -2.27 0.35 -4.66
C ASP A 62 -1.21 0.15 -3.57
N VAL A 63 -1.54 -0.67 -2.58
CA VAL A 63 -0.67 -0.95 -1.43
C VAL A 63 0.59 -1.71 -1.84
N LEU A 64 0.52 -2.57 -2.85
CA LEU A 64 1.67 -3.36 -3.29
C LEU A 64 2.69 -2.52 -4.05
N GLU A 65 2.23 -1.52 -4.80
CA GLU A 65 3.10 -0.61 -5.56
C GLU A 65 3.56 0.60 -4.73
N SER A 66 2.95 0.84 -3.56
CA SER A 66 3.31 1.94 -2.66
C SER A 66 4.46 1.54 -1.73
N ILE A 67 5.38 2.48 -1.46
CA ILE A 67 6.59 2.23 -0.65
C ILE A 67 6.80 3.37 0.35
N SER A 68 7.25 3.00 1.56
CA SER A 68 7.84 3.91 2.54
C SER A 68 9.24 3.42 2.93
N ARG A 69 10.26 4.24 2.70
CA ARG A 69 11.66 3.94 3.08
C ARG A 69 11.90 4.14 4.57
N VAL A 70 11.12 5.03 5.18
CA VAL A 70 11.26 5.37 6.61
C VAL A 70 10.42 4.51 7.53
N ALA A 71 9.52 3.68 7.00
CA ALA A 71 8.60 2.87 7.81
C ALA A 71 9.31 2.02 8.86
N THR A 72 10.46 1.42 8.52
CA THR A 72 11.25 0.60 9.45
C THR A 72 11.86 1.38 10.61
N ALA A 73 12.01 2.70 10.47
CA ALA A 73 12.57 3.57 11.50
C ALA A 73 11.48 4.13 12.45
N VAL A 74 10.24 4.22 11.97
CA VAL A 74 9.16 4.90 12.72
C VAL A 74 8.04 3.98 13.18
N VAL A 75 7.90 2.80 12.56
CA VAL A 75 6.85 1.82 12.91
C VAL A 75 7.40 0.76 13.85
N PRO A 76 6.72 0.44 14.96
CA PRO A 76 7.11 -0.63 15.86
C PRO A 76 7.29 -1.98 15.12
N PRO A 77 8.28 -2.81 15.51
CA PRO A 77 8.61 -4.06 14.81
C PRO A 77 7.41 -4.99 14.62
N GLN A 78 6.52 -5.04 15.61
CA GLN A 78 5.33 -5.90 15.55
C GLN A 78 4.31 -5.44 14.50
N GLN A 79 4.02 -4.15 14.47
CA GLN A 79 3.14 -3.54 13.47
C GLN A 79 3.73 -3.69 12.06
N MET A 80 5.04 -3.56 11.94
CA MET A 80 5.75 -3.79 10.67
C MET A 80 5.64 -5.25 10.22
N ALA A 81 5.70 -6.21 11.14
CA ALA A 81 5.51 -7.63 10.83
C ALA A 81 4.09 -7.91 10.31
N ASP A 82 3.07 -7.34 10.97
CA ASP A 82 1.67 -7.49 10.57
C ASP A 82 1.41 -6.85 9.19
N ALA A 83 1.95 -5.67 8.94
CA ALA A 83 1.86 -5.01 7.62
C ALA A 83 2.55 -5.81 6.51
N ARG A 84 3.72 -6.40 6.78
CA ARG A 84 4.42 -7.29 5.82
C ARG A 84 3.61 -8.54 5.52
N GLU A 85 2.97 -9.12 6.52
CA GLU A 85 2.15 -10.31 6.32
C GLU A 85 0.94 -10.01 5.42
N VAL A 86 0.24 -8.89 5.62
CA VAL A 86 -0.86 -8.48 4.73
C VAL A 86 -0.36 -8.29 3.30
N ARG A 87 0.77 -7.59 3.10
CA ARG A 87 1.37 -7.42 1.77
C ARG A 87 1.75 -8.75 1.14
N ARG A 88 2.27 -9.70 1.92
CA ARG A 88 2.61 -11.05 1.45
C ARG A 88 1.36 -11.81 0.97
N LEU A 89 0.27 -11.74 1.73
CA LEU A 89 -1.02 -12.34 1.37
C LEU A 89 -1.60 -11.70 0.10
N MET A 90 -1.59 -10.38 0.02
CA MET A 90 -2.06 -9.66 -1.17
C MET A 90 -1.21 -10.01 -2.42
N GLY A 91 0.11 -10.09 -2.26
CA GLY A 91 1.01 -10.50 -3.34
C GLY A 91 0.69 -11.90 -3.86
N ALA A 92 0.53 -12.88 -2.95
CA ALA A 92 0.19 -14.24 -3.31
C ALA A 92 -1.15 -14.33 -4.08
N LEU A 93 -2.15 -13.54 -3.69
CA LEU A 93 -3.42 -13.48 -4.44
C LEU A 93 -3.25 -12.85 -5.81
N ARG A 94 -2.45 -11.78 -5.92
CA ARG A 94 -2.18 -11.12 -7.20
C ARG A 94 -1.51 -12.09 -8.19
N ASP A 95 -0.54 -12.87 -7.72
CA ASP A 95 0.24 -13.80 -8.55
C ASP A 95 -0.61 -14.97 -9.11
N VAL A 96 -1.66 -15.38 -8.40
CA VAL A 96 -2.53 -16.48 -8.83
C VAL A 96 -3.91 -16.03 -9.31
N LYS A 97 -4.12 -14.72 -9.42
CA LYS A 97 -5.44 -14.15 -9.76
C LYS A 97 -6.04 -14.76 -11.03
N GLU A 98 -5.27 -14.83 -12.09
CA GLU A 98 -5.72 -15.40 -13.36
C GLU A 98 -6.09 -16.87 -13.23
N LEU A 99 -5.32 -17.65 -12.47
CA LEU A 99 -5.62 -19.07 -12.22
C LEU A 99 -6.92 -19.26 -11.46
N ILE A 100 -7.23 -18.35 -10.53
CA ILE A 100 -8.49 -18.36 -9.78
C ILE A 100 -9.66 -17.99 -10.70
N GLU A 101 -9.50 -16.94 -11.53
CA GLU A 101 -10.56 -16.46 -12.44
C GLU A 101 -10.96 -17.50 -13.49
N ILE A 102 -10.01 -18.28 -14.02
CA ILE A 102 -10.29 -19.36 -14.97
C ILE A 102 -10.64 -20.69 -14.28
N GLY A 103 -10.73 -20.73 -12.95
CA GLY A 103 -11.07 -21.94 -12.19
C GLY A 103 -9.97 -23.02 -12.16
N ALA A 104 -8.73 -22.68 -12.55
CA ALA A 104 -7.60 -23.61 -12.58
C ALA A 104 -6.94 -23.79 -11.20
N TYR A 105 -7.14 -22.87 -10.25
CA TYR A 105 -6.58 -23.00 -8.91
C TYR A 105 -7.42 -23.98 -8.07
N GLN A 106 -6.77 -24.99 -7.48
CA GLN A 106 -7.38 -25.93 -6.56
C GLN A 106 -7.03 -25.58 -5.11
N THR A 107 -8.02 -25.47 -4.26
CA THR A 107 -7.84 -25.26 -2.81
C THR A 107 -7.04 -26.43 -2.22
N GLY A 108 -6.08 -26.13 -1.36
CA GLY A 108 -5.15 -27.10 -0.77
C GLY A 108 -3.82 -27.22 -1.52
N THR A 109 -3.67 -26.59 -2.69
CA THR A 109 -2.42 -26.62 -3.47
C THR A 109 -1.33 -25.74 -2.84
N ASP A 110 -1.72 -24.57 -2.31
CA ASP A 110 -0.81 -23.62 -1.66
C ASP A 110 -1.48 -23.03 -0.41
N ALA A 111 -0.92 -23.34 0.76
CA ALA A 111 -1.45 -22.89 2.03
C ALA A 111 -1.41 -21.36 2.21
N LEU A 112 -0.44 -20.67 1.57
CA LEU A 112 -0.37 -19.22 1.61
C LEU A 112 -1.51 -18.60 0.80
N VAL A 113 -1.76 -19.11 -0.39
CA VAL A 113 -2.85 -18.65 -1.27
C VAL A 113 -4.21 -18.94 -0.64
N ASP A 114 -4.39 -20.12 -0.06
CA ASP A 114 -5.64 -20.49 0.61
C ASP A 114 -5.94 -19.55 1.79
N ARG A 115 -4.93 -19.26 2.62
CA ARG A 115 -5.04 -18.29 3.71
C ARG A 115 -5.31 -16.88 3.19
N ALA A 116 -4.65 -16.49 2.12
CA ALA A 116 -4.87 -15.19 1.49
C ALA A 116 -6.29 -15.05 0.96
N ARG A 117 -6.86 -16.09 0.32
CA ARG A 117 -8.26 -16.13 -0.12
C ARG A 117 -9.24 -16.01 1.05
N GLN A 118 -8.95 -16.70 2.15
CA GLN A 118 -9.79 -16.63 3.36
C GLN A 118 -9.82 -15.23 3.97
N LEU A 119 -8.69 -14.54 4.00
CA LEU A 119 -8.54 -13.21 4.61
C LEU A 119 -8.84 -12.06 3.65
N ALA A 120 -8.93 -12.31 2.34
CA ALA A 120 -9.13 -11.28 1.31
C ALA A 120 -10.31 -10.34 1.61
N PRO A 121 -11.52 -10.81 2.00
CA PRO A 121 -12.64 -9.90 2.28
C PRO A 121 -12.35 -8.96 3.45
N ALA A 122 -11.65 -9.43 4.49
CA ALA A 122 -11.30 -8.62 5.65
C ALA A 122 -10.21 -7.59 5.31
N ILE A 123 -9.22 -7.98 4.50
CA ILE A 123 -8.17 -7.08 3.99
C ILE A 123 -8.81 -6.01 3.09
N GLU A 124 -9.69 -6.40 2.19
CA GLU A 124 -10.36 -5.47 1.30
C GLU A 124 -11.21 -4.46 2.06
N SER A 125 -11.98 -4.90 3.06
CA SER A 125 -12.73 -4.01 3.95
C SER A 125 -11.83 -3.05 4.73
N PHE A 126 -10.67 -3.50 5.18
CA PHE A 126 -9.68 -2.67 5.88
C PHE A 126 -9.08 -1.58 4.98
N LEU A 127 -8.90 -1.87 3.69
CA LEU A 127 -8.29 -0.95 2.73
C LEU A 127 -9.28 0.06 2.14
N GLN A 128 -10.57 -0.11 2.40
CA GLN A 128 -11.61 0.82 1.96
C GLN A 128 -12.04 1.72 3.11
N GLN A 129 -12.24 2.99 2.80
CA GLN A 129 -12.72 3.99 3.76
C GLN A 129 -13.64 4.98 3.06
N PRO A 130 -14.89 5.16 3.54
CA PRO A 130 -15.78 6.19 3.03
C PRO A 130 -15.22 7.60 3.21
N MET A 131 -15.60 8.50 2.31
CA MET A 131 -15.24 9.90 2.42
C MET A 131 -15.87 10.49 3.69
N GLY A 132 -15.04 11.11 4.52
CA GLY A 132 -15.48 11.70 5.79
C GLY A 132 -15.33 10.79 7.01
N GLU A 133 -14.98 9.52 6.82
CA GLU A 133 -14.55 8.66 7.93
C GLU A 133 -13.11 9.00 8.32
N SER A 134 -12.85 9.04 9.62
CA SER A 134 -11.52 9.25 10.17
C SER A 134 -11.26 8.21 11.26
N THR A 135 -10.40 7.26 10.98
CA THR A 135 -10.00 6.22 11.92
C THR A 135 -8.63 6.56 12.52
N PRO A 136 -8.50 6.64 13.85
CA PRO A 136 -7.21 6.86 14.49
C PRO A 136 -6.17 5.79 14.11
N PRO A 137 -4.88 6.14 14.03
CA PRO A 137 -3.83 5.19 13.67
C PRO A 137 -3.79 3.95 14.58
N GLU A 138 -4.02 4.12 15.87
CA GLU A 138 -4.03 3.04 16.86
C GLU A 138 -5.13 2.01 16.57
N GLU A 139 -6.31 2.47 16.19
CA GLU A 139 -7.45 1.61 15.82
C GLU A 139 -7.17 0.88 14.50
N SER A 140 -6.56 1.56 13.54
CA SER A 140 -6.15 0.96 12.27
C SER A 140 -5.12 -0.15 12.50
N TRP A 141 -4.12 0.07 13.37
CA TRP A 141 -3.14 -0.96 13.72
C TRP A 141 -3.78 -2.14 14.48
N ALA A 142 -4.70 -1.88 15.40
CA ALA A 142 -5.44 -2.92 16.09
C ALA A 142 -6.31 -3.75 15.13
N TRP A 143 -6.93 -3.11 14.14
CA TRP A 143 -7.71 -3.79 13.12
C TRP A 143 -6.83 -4.67 12.23
N LEU A 144 -5.72 -4.13 11.74
CA LEU A 144 -4.74 -4.90 10.96
C LEU A 144 -4.25 -6.15 11.71
N GLN A 145 -3.94 -5.99 12.99
CA GLN A 145 -3.51 -7.08 13.86
C GLN A 145 -4.58 -8.18 13.97
N ARG A 146 -5.85 -7.82 14.15
CA ARG A 146 -6.96 -8.78 14.18
C ARG A 146 -7.07 -9.57 12.89
N ILE A 147 -6.94 -8.92 11.75
CA ILE A 147 -6.99 -9.59 10.45
C ILE A 147 -5.90 -10.66 10.35
N VAL A 148 -4.67 -10.30 10.71
CA VAL A 148 -3.50 -11.19 10.53
C VAL A 148 -3.50 -12.34 11.52
N ARG A 149 -3.92 -12.11 12.76
CA ARG A 149 -3.77 -13.06 13.88
C ARG A 149 -5.05 -13.81 14.22
N GLY A 150 -6.19 -13.38 13.73
CA GLY A 150 -7.48 -14.02 14.03
C GLY A 150 -7.90 -13.86 15.49
N ALA A 151 -7.57 -12.71 16.11
CA ALA A 151 -7.92 -12.41 17.49
C ALA A 151 -9.20 -11.60 17.59
#